data_0547706ce5a02ff251e1bc95b0edde21
#
_entry.id   0547706ce5a02ff251e1bc95b0edde21
#
_cell.length_a   1.000
_cell.length_b   1.000
_cell.length_c   1.000
_cell.angle_alpha   90.00
_cell.angle_beta   90.00
_cell.angle_gamma   90.00
#
_symmetry.space_group_name_H-M   'P 1'
#
loop_
_entity.id
_entity.type
_entity.pdbx_description
1 polymer ?
#
loop_
_entity_poly.entity_id
_entity_poly.type
_entity_poly.pdbx_seq_one_letter_code
_entity_poly.pdbx_strand_id
1 'polypeptide(L)'
;MRRLLSVIVSLVSVMTFAQKQSAELAPQDSAGFTASIAMSRIGKSYLGTKYVANTLDQDGEETMVIRTDAVDCLTFVEYTLAQAISPSFTENLQKIRYRDGIIDGYPSRLHYTSDWIDNGVRNGFLTDVTAENNTPILKLSLSYMSTHPKQYKKLADSPENVLRMAEYERVLSGKTVHWLPKNQLPENGLPWIMDGDIIAITTKLPGLDIAHVGIAEYKRGKLHLLHASSTLGKVVVSDTSLRHMLNNNKSWTGIRVCLLYTSPSPRDRQKS
;
A
#
# COMPACT_ATOMS: atom_id res chain seq x y z
N MET A 1 19.36 -25.59 -73.53
CA MET A 1 17.87 -25.44 -73.55
C MET A 1 17.27 -25.99 -72.29
N ARG A 2 16.29 -25.33 -71.77
CA ARG A 2 15.45 -25.62 -70.54
C ARG A 2 16.08 -25.18 -69.22
N ARG A 3 15.75 -23.97 -68.75
CA ARG A 3 14.68 -23.58 -67.86
C ARG A 3 14.92 -24.09 -66.42
N LEU A 4 15.47 -23.21 -65.61
CA LEU A 4 15.30 -23.16 -64.21
C LEU A 4 14.59 -21.81 -63.89
N LEU A 5 13.31 -21.87 -63.69
CA LEU A 5 12.50 -20.78 -63.20
C LEU A 5 11.95 -21.16 -61.82
N SER A 6 12.12 -20.26 -60.90
CA SER A 6 11.22 -19.95 -59.80
C SER A 6 11.05 -20.95 -58.65
N VAL A 7 11.70 -20.68 -57.53
CA VAL A 7 11.06 -20.70 -56.20
C VAL A 7 11.75 -19.61 -55.36
N ILE A 8 11.34 -18.38 -55.47
CA ILE A 8 11.57 -17.31 -54.50
C ILE A 8 10.26 -16.55 -54.41
N VAL A 9 9.30 -17.04 -53.64
CA VAL A 9 8.22 -16.26 -53.05
C VAL A 9 7.67 -17.11 -51.91
N SER A 10 7.96 -16.79 -50.68
CA SER A 10 7.15 -17.01 -49.46
C SER A 10 8.02 -17.02 -48.20
N LEU A 11 8.75 -15.95 -47.95
CA LEU A 11 9.43 -15.76 -46.65
C LEU A 11 9.34 -14.32 -46.13
N VAL A 12 8.40 -13.51 -46.62
CA VAL A 12 8.26 -12.10 -46.22
C VAL A 12 6.99 -11.83 -45.39
N SER A 13 6.11 -12.82 -45.21
CA SER A 13 4.80 -12.56 -44.53
C SER A 13 4.69 -13.01 -43.06
N VAL A 14 5.73 -13.51 -42.42
CA VAL A 14 5.67 -13.97 -41.04
C VAL A 14 6.35 -13.01 -40.03
N MET A 15 7.15 -12.05 -40.54
CA MET A 15 7.83 -11.09 -39.64
C MET A 15 7.06 -9.80 -39.29
N THR A 16 5.88 -9.58 -39.82
CA THR A 16 5.11 -8.35 -39.60
C THR A 16 4.05 -8.44 -38.47
N PHE A 17 3.77 -9.62 -37.97
CA PHE A 17 2.78 -9.77 -36.88
C PHE A 17 3.42 -9.78 -35.48
N ALA A 18 4.65 -10.19 -35.30
CA ALA A 18 5.36 -10.17 -34.03
C ALA A 18 5.94 -8.79 -33.66
N GLN A 19 6.12 -7.91 -34.65
CA GLN A 19 6.65 -6.55 -34.44
C GLN A 19 5.56 -5.48 -34.16
N LYS A 20 4.27 -5.84 -34.24
CA LYS A 20 3.16 -4.92 -34.00
C LYS A 20 2.53 -5.06 -32.59
N GLN A 21 2.99 -6.02 -31.80
CA GLN A 21 2.54 -6.19 -30.40
C GLN A 21 3.53 -5.68 -29.35
N SER A 22 4.68 -5.13 -29.76
CA SER A 22 5.68 -4.56 -28.85
C SER A 22 5.71 -3.01 -28.86
N ALA A 23 4.74 -2.37 -29.47
CA ALA A 23 4.68 -0.92 -29.56
C ALA A 23 3.28 -0.42 -29.19
N GLU A 24 2.98 -0.42 -27.90
CA GLU A 24 2.02 0.48 -27.24
C GLU A 24 1.93 0.18 -25.74
N LEU A 25 3.07 0.23 -25.06
CA LEU A 25 3.10 0.52 -23.63
C LEU A 25 3.47 2.00 -23.52
N ALA A 26 2.50 2.82 -23.13
CA ALA A 26 2.66 4.26 -23.03
C ALA A 26 3.79 4.62 -22.03
N PRO A 27 4.53 5.73 -22.25
CA PRO A 27 5.68 6.12 -21.41
C PRO A 27 5.31 6.48 -19.96
N GLN A 28 4.04 6.50 -19.58
CA GLN A 28 3.56 6.75 -18.22
C GLN A 28 3.77 5.57 -17.26
N ASP A 29 3.93 4.34 -17.76
CA ASP A 29 4.02 3.13 -16.92
C ASP A 29 5.42 2.84 -16.36
N SER A 30 6.48 3.45 -16.90
CA SER A 30 7.85 3.06 -16.52
C SER A 30 8.24 3.47 -15.10
N ALA A 31 7.81 4.63 -14.61
CA ALA A 31 8.15 5.11 -13.28
C ALA A 31 7.34 4.38 -12.19
N GLY A 32 6.03 4.21 -12.39
CA GLY A 32 5.17 3.43 -11.51
C GLY A 32 5.59 1.96 -11.44
N PHE A 33 5.91 1.35 -12.57
CA PHE A 33 6.43 -0.01 -12.65
C PHE A 33 7.75 -0.18 -11.90
N THR A 34 8.68 0.79 -12.00
CA THR A 34 9.95 0.78 -11.27
C THR A 34 9.72 0.90 -9.76
N ALA A 35 8.77 1.75 -9.33
CA ALA A 35 8.40 1.93 -7.93
C ALA A 35 7.78 0.66 -7.33
N SER A 36 6.85 0.03 -8.03
CA SER A 36 6.22 -1.23 -7.64
C SER A 36 7.23 -2.36 -7.49
N ILE A 37 8.17 -2.49 -8.43
CA ILE A 37 9.27 -3.46 -8.33
C ILE A 37 10.13 -3.20 -7.09
N ALA A 38 10.46 -1.94 -6.79
CA ALA A 38 11.25 -1.58 -5.62
C ALA A 38 10.51 -1.97 -4.34
N MET A 39 9.22 -1.64 -4.22
CA MET A 39 8.38 -2.00 -3.10
C MET A 39 8.30 -3.51 -2.88
N SER A 40 8.01 -4.30 -3.93
CA SER A 40 7.97 -5.77 -3.84
C SER A 40 9.32 -6.35 -3.42
N ARG A 41 10.43 -5.91 -4.03
CA ARG A 41 11.78 -6.40 -3.73
C ARG A 41 12.18 -6.09 -2.28
N ILE A 42 12.00 -4.85 -1.82
CA ILE A 42 12.34 -4.43 -0.46
C ILE A 42 11.43 -5.14 0.54
N GLY A 43 10.12 -5.21 0.29
CA GLY A 43 9.19 -5.95 1.15
C GLY A 43 9.57 -7.42 1.32
N LYS A 44 10.02 -8.09 0.25
CA LYS A 44 10.53 -9.48 0.31
C LYS A 44 11.81 -9.63 1.12
N SER A 45 12.63 -8.61 1.25
CA SER A 45 13.82 -8.68 2.11
C SER A 45 13.48 -8.79 3.60
N TYR A 46 12.25 -8.46 4.00
CA TYR A 46 11.74 -8.64 5.36
C TYR A 46 11.14 -10.02 5.63
N LEU A 47 11.07 -10.93 4.64
CA LEU A 47 10.50 -12.27 4.85
C LEU A 47 11.16 -12.97 6.04
N GLY A 48 10.34 -13.47 6.97
CA GLY A 48 10.80 -14.11 8.22
C GLY A 48 11.05 -13.15 9.38
N THR A 49 11.07 -11.82 9.16
CA THR A 49 11.18 -10.84 10.26
C THR A 49 10.02 -11.02 11.24
N LYS A 50 10.30 -11.00 12.55
CA LYS A 50 9.32 -11.24 13.62
C LYS A 50 8.19 -10.21 13.59
N TYR A 51 6.97 -10.68 13.80
CA TYR A 51 5.84 -9.80 14.12
C TYR A 51 5.87 -9.44 15.61
N VAL A 52 5.86 -8.15 15.92
CA VAL A 52 5.69 -7.64 17.28
C VAL A 52 4.80 -6.41 17.22
N ALA A 53 3.67 -6.44 17.92
CA ALA A 53 2.79 -5.29 18.02
C ALA A 53 3.38 -4.21 18.93
N ASN A 54 2.95 -2.95 18.72
CA ASN A 54 3.25 -1.81 19.59
C ASN A 54 4.76 -1.51 19.75
N THR A 55 5.56 -1.83 18.73
CA THR A 55 7.02 -1.59 18.77
C THR A 55 7.38 -0.12 18.88
N LEU A 56 6.45 0.78 18.54
CA LEU A 56 6.64 2.23 18.58
C LEU A 56 6.28 2.87 19.93
N ASP A 57 5.60 2.12 20.84
CA ASP A 57 5.08 2.67 22.09
C ASP A 57 6.15 2.60 23.19
N GLN A 58 7.11 3.52 23.15
CA GLN A 58 8.16 3.71 24.13
C GLN A 58 7.66 4.55 25.32
N ASP A 59 8.35 4.47 26.47
CA ASP A 59 8.10 5.38 27.59
C ASP A 59 8.58 6.80 27.28
N GLY A 60 8.04 7.78 27.99
CA GLY A 60 8.43 9.19 27.81
C GLY A 60 7.74 9.88 26.64
N GLU A 61 8.38 10.90 26.10
CA GLU A 61 7.87 11.68 24.99
C GLU A 61 7.85 10.90 23.66
N GLU A 62 7.03 11.36 22.73
CA GLU A 62 6.98 10.79 21.40
C GLU A 62 8.28 11.09 20.65
N THR A 63 8.93 10.07 20.15
CA THR A 63 10.19 10.16 19.40
C THR A 63 10.17 9.25 18.18
N MET A 64 11.10 9.47 17.26
CA MET A 64 11.26 8.62 16.09
C MET A 64 11.88 7.27 16.48
N VAL A 65 11.03 6.24 16.53
CA VAL A 65 11.47 4.86 16.82
C VAL A 65 11.69 4.11 15.51
N ILE A 66 12.86 3.47 15.37
CA ILE A 66 13.21 2.61 14.24
C ILE A 66 13.61 1.25 14.78
N ARG A 67 12.85 0.20 14.40
CA ARG A 67 13.12 -1.21 14.73
C ARG A 67 12.86 -2.08 13.51
N THR A 68 13.92 -2.51 12.84
CA THR A 68 13.82 -3.35 11.65
C THR A 68 13.95 -4.85 11.94
N ASP A 69 14.30 -5.21 13.18
CA ASP A 69 14.39 -6.59 13.68
C ASP A 69 13.02 -7.21 14.01
N ALA A 70 12.02 -6.35 14.22
CA ALA A 70 10.65 -6.74 14.49
C ALA A 70 9.67 -5.66 13.96
N VAL A 71 8.58 -6.08 13.36
CA VAL A 71 7.59 -5.20 12.72
C VAL A 71 6.17 -5.64 13.04
N ASP A 72 5.22 -4.72 13.01
CA ASP A 72 3.81 -4.99 12.82
C ASP A 72 3.41 -4.75 11.36
N CYS A 73 2.12 -4.85 11.03
CA CYS A 73 1.66 -4.71 9.65
C CYS A 73 1.92 -3.31 9.09
N LEU A 74 1.75 -2.25 9.88
CA LEU A 74 1.94 -0.88 9.41
C LEU A 74 3.41 -0.52 9.33
N THR A 75 4.21 -0.80 10.36
CA THR A 75 5.65 -0.52 10.39
C THR A 75 6.40 -1.27 9.31
N PHE A 76 5.97 -2.50 8.95
CA PHE A 76 6.49 -3.23 7.80
C PHE A 76 6.30 -2.44 6.48
N VAL A 77 5.10 -1.93 6.24
CA VAL A 77 4.79 -1.13 5.04
C VAL A 77 5.53 0.21 5.07
N GLU A 78 5.56 0.89 6.22
CA GLU A 78 6.29 2.16 6.39
C GLU A 78 7.78 2.03 6.09
N TYR A 79 8.44 0.98 6.63
CA TYR A 79 9.86 0.74 6.39
C TYR A 79 10.15 0.40 4.94
N THR A 80 9.29 -0.42 4.33
CA THR A 80 9.42 -0.77 2.91
C THR A 80 9.28 0.49 2.04
N LEU A 81 8.28 1.31 2.31
CA LEU A 81 8.01 2.55 1.58
C LEU A 81 9.15 3.57 1.76
N ALA A 82 9.61 3.79 3.00
CA ALA A 82 10.68 4.74 3.29
C ALA A 82 12.00 4.37 2.58
N GLN A 83 12.31 3.08 2.47
CA GLN A 83 13.47 2.59 1.73
C GLN A 83 13.29 2.71 0.22
N ALA A 84 12.06 2.52 -0.29
CA ALA A 84 11.78 2.64 -1.72
C ALA A 84 11.86 4.09 -2.23
N ILE A 85 11.55 5.07 -1.38
CA ILE A 85 11.62 6.51 -1.70
C ILE A 85 13.08 7.03 -1.77
N SER A 86 14.08 6.32 -1.23
CA SER A 86 15.52 6.69 -1.18
C SER A 86 15.88 8.11 -1.71
N PRO A 87 16.90 8.86 -1.14
CA PRO A 87 18.00 8.27 -0.37
C PRO A 87 17.89 8.38 1.17
N SER A 88 16.97 9.16 1.72
CA SER A 88 16.96 9.50 3.17
C SER A 88 15.94 8.68 3.95
N PHE A 89 16.25 7.44 4.29
CA PHE A 89 15.33 6.52 4.99
C PHE A 89 14.66 7.16 6.22
N THR A 90 15.43 7.75 7.13
CA THR A 90 14.89 8.31 8.39
C THR A 90 13.97 9.50 8.14
N GLU A 91 14.34 10.40 7.25
CA GLU A 91 13.53 11.57 6.89
C GLU A 91 12.24 11.15 6.17
N ASN A 92 12.35 10.18 5.25
CA ASN A 92 11.20 9.63 4.57
C ASN A 92 10.25 8.96 5.55
N LEU A 93 10.79 8.14 6.47
CA LEU A 93 10.00 7.46 7.48
C LEU A 93 9.27 8.44 8.41
N GLN A 94 9.92 9.56 8.79
CA GLN A 94 9.29 10.60 9.58
C GLN A 94 8.10 11.23 8.84
N LYS A 95 8.25 11.57 7.55
CA LYS A 95 7.19 12.11 6.70
C LYS A 95 6.03 11.13 6.49
N ILE A 96 6.34 9.83 6.43
CA ILE A 96 5.36 8.75 6.25
C ILE A 96 4.57 8.53 7.53
N ARG A 97 5.20 8.51 8.69
CA ARG A 97 4.64 8.11 9.97
C ARG A 97 3.91 9.22 10.70
N TYR A 98 4.38 10.46 10.56
CA TYR A 98 3.86 11.61 11.29
C TYR A 98 3.14 12.58 10.35
N ARG A 99 2.08 13.19 10.84
CA ARG A 99 1.28 14.16 10.09
C ARG A 99 2.17 15.32 9.65
N ASP A 100 2.26 15.49 8.32
CA ASP A 100 3.13 16.46 7.64
C ASP A 100 4.62 16.38 8.07
N GLY A 101 5.05 15.20 8.57
CA GLY A 101 6.41 14.96 9.04
C GLY A 101 6.75 15.59 10.40
N ILE A 102 5.77 16.10 11.15
CA ILE A 102 6.00 16.82 12.41
C ILE A 102 5.74 15.88 13.59
N ILE A 103 6.75 15.73 14.48
CA ILE A 103 6.60 15.01 15.75
C ILE A 103 6.13 16.01 16.80
N ASP A 104 4.87 15.90 17.20
CA ASP A 104 4.21 16.72 18.21
C ASP A 104 3.34 15.84 19.12
N GLY A 105 4.00 15.02 19.96
CA GLY A 105 3.38 14.06 20.83
C GLY A 105 2.72 12.87 20.09
N TYR A 106 2.21 11.92 20.86
CA TYR A 106 1.60 10.68 20.37
C TYR A 106 0.51 10.88 19.31
N PRO A 107 -0.42 11.86 19.43
CA PRO A 107 -1.48 12.06 18.45
C PRO A 107 -0.99 12.59 17.08
N SER A 108 0.26 13.05 16.95
CA SER A 108 0.81 13.46 15.65
C SER A 108 1.13 12.28 14.74
N ARG A 109 1.26 11.07 15.31
CA ARG A 109 1.42 9.82 14.56
C ARG A 109 0.15 9.55 13.75
N LEU A 110 0.29 9.08 12.52
CA LEU A 110 -0.84 8.76 11.63
C LEU A 110 -1.42 7.38 11.98
N HIS A 111 -2.23 7.33 13.04
CA HIS A 111 -2.79 6.09 13.58
C HIS A 111 -3.87 5.46 12.70
N TYR A 112 -4.68 6.28 12.03
CA TYR A 112 -5.68 5.81 11.08
C TYR A 112 -5.07 5.70 9.68
N THR A 113 -5.17 4.52 9.07
CA THR A 113 -4.54 4.29 7.76
C THR A 113 -5.15 5.16 6.66
N SER A 114 -6.43 5.54 6.77
CA SER A 114 -7.01 6.51 5.81
C SER A 114 -6.37 7.89 5.93
N ASP A 115 -6.00 8.34 7.13
CA ASP A 115 -5.25 9.58 7.35
C ASP A 115 -3.81 9.45 6.84
N TRP A 116 -3.20 8.29 7.06
CA TRP A 116 -1.88 7.95 6.54
C TRP A 116 -1.82 7.99 5.00
N ILE A 117 -2.83 7.44 4.32
CA ILE A 117 -2.97 7.50 2.86
C ILE A 117 -3.16 8.96 2.40
N ASP A 118 -4.08 9.70 3.03
CA ASP A 118 -4.37 11.11 2.70
C ASP A 118 -3.11 11.99 2.87
N ASN A 119 -2.35 11.79 3.96
CA ASN A 119 -1.06 12.44 4.17
C ASN A 119 -0.06 12.09 3.07
N GLY A 120 0.02 10.81 2.68
CA GLY A 120 0.91 10.35 1.62
C GLY A 120 0.59 10.95 0.26
N VAL A 121 -0.68 11.04 -0.09
CA VAL A 121 -1.15 11.67 -1.34
C VAL A 121 -0.87 13.17 -1.33
N ARG A 122 -1.21 13.88 -0.25
CA ARG A 122 -0.95 15.32 -0.12
C ARG A 122 0.53 15.68 -0.18
N ASN A 123 1.39 14.84 0.40
CA ASN A 123 2.84 15.04 0.41
C ASN A 123 3.55 14.44 -0.82
N GLY A 124 2.81 13.90 -1.78
CA GLY A 124 3.32 13.49 -3.09
C GLY A 124 4.20 12.24 -3.07
N PHE A 125 4.00 11.31 -2.14
CA PHE A 125 4.69 10.02 -2.14
C PHE A 125 3.76 8.80 -2.30
N LEU A 126 2.44 9.03 -2.32
CA LEU A 126 1.44 8.00 -2.64
C LEU A 126 0.45 8.49 -3.71
N THR A 127 -0.06 7.55 -4.48
CA THR A 127 -1.24 7.69 -5.32
C THR A 127 -2.33 6.74 -4.82
N ASP A 128 -3.56 7.21 -4.66
CA ASP A 128 -4.72 6.34 -4.35
C ASP A 128 -5.25 5.72 -5.65
N VAL A 129 -4.74 4.54 -5.99
CA VAL A 129 -5.09 3.79 -7.20
C VAL A 129 -6.58 3.38 -7.19
N THR A 130 -7.15 3.18 -6.02
CA THR A 130 -8.60 2.90 -5.89
C THR A 130 -9.44 4.06 -6.39
N ALA A 131 -9.05 5.29 -6.08
CA ALA A 131 -9.75 6.49 -6.54
C ALA A 131 -9.64 6.68 -8.06
N GLU A 132 -8.46 6.44 -8.64
CA GLU A 132 -8.23 6.54 -10.08
C GLU A 132 -9.04 5.53 -10.89
N ASN A 133 -9.40 4.39 -10.30
CA ASN A 133 -10.17 3.34 -10.95
C ASN A 133 -11.68 3.44 -10.68
N ASN A 134 -12.17 4.60 -10.23
CA ASN A 134 -13.58 4.92 -10.07
C ASN A 134 -14.38 3.87 -9.29
N THR A 135 -13.78 3.34 -8.23
CA THR A 135 -14.39 2.33 -7.36
C THR A 135 -15.48 2.95 -6.46
N PRO A 136 -16.31 2.13 -5.81
CA PRO A 136 -17.31 2.62 -4.86
C PRO A 136 -16.76 3.53 -3.78
N ILE A 137 -17.60 4.40 -3.24
CA ILE A 137 -17.29 5.36 -2.19
C ILE A 137 -17.65 4.77 -0.81
N LEU A 138 -16.75 4.92 0.16
CA LEU A 138 -16.95 4.63 1.58
C LEU A 138 -16.87 5.93 2.38
N LYS A 139 -17.88 6.20 3.20
CA LYS A 139 -17.86 7.31 4.16
C LYS A 139 -17.17 6.87 5.45
N LEU A 140 -16.14 7.60 5.86
CA LEU A 140 -15.41 7.32 7.10
C LEU A 140 -16.25 7.69 8.33
N SER A 141 -16.15 6.85 9.38
CA SER A 141 -16.73 7.08 10.70
C SER A 141 -15.73 6.60 11.73
N LEU A 142 -14.91 7.49 12.23
CA LEU A 142 -13.76 7.19 13.09
C LEU A 142 -14.02 7.64 14.52
N SER A 143 -13.76 6.74 15.46
CA SER A 143 -13.90 7.02 16.90
C SER A 143 -13.22 5.96 17.78
N TYR A 144 -12.53 4.99 17.17
CA TYR A 144 -12.08 3.80 17.90
C TYR A 144 -11.08 4.13 19.00
N MET A 145 -10.07 4.92 18.71
CA MET A 145 -9.00 5.20 19.67
C MET A 145 -9.48 6.07 20.84
N SER A 146 -10.24 7.13 20.57
CA SER A 146 -10.75 8.02 21.62
C SER A 146 -11.79 7.34 22.52
N THR A 147 -12.55 6.36 21.98
CA THR A 147 -13.55 5.61 22.75
C THR A 147 -12.99 4.37 23.45
N HIS A 148 -11.77 3.95 23.10
CA HIS A 148 -11.09 2.79 23.71
C HIS A 148 -9.68 3.15 24.23
N PRO A 149 -9.49 4.26 24.98
CA PRO A 149 -8.17 4.75 25.33
C PRO A 149 -7.35 3.74 26.14
N LYS A 150 -7.99 2.89 26.94
CA LYS A 150 -7.31 1.84 27.72
C LYS A 150 -6.58 0.79 26.91
N GLN A 151 -6.87 0.69 25.60
CA GLN A 151 -6.17 -0.24 24.71
C GLN A 151 -4.83 0.33 24.19
N TYR A 152 -4.57 1.61 24.45
CA TYR A 152 -3.39 2.32 23.94
C TYR A 152 -2.61 2.92 25.10
N LYS A 153 -1.37 2.47 25.31
CA LYS A 153 -0.53 2.89 26.44
C LYS A 153 -0.45 4.41 26.59
N LYS A 154 -0.33 5.14 25.49
CA LYS A 154 -0.18 6.60 25.46
C LYS A 154 -1.50 7.37 25.59
N LEU A 155 -2.64 6.70 25.52
CA LEU A 155 -3.96 7.28 25.74
C LEU A 155 -4.52 6.94 27.12
N ALA A 156 -4.17 5.77 27.66
CA ALA A 156 -4.77 5.23 28.89
C ALA A 156 -4.69 6.22 30.07
N ASP A 157 -3.57 6.93 30.20
CA ASP A 157 -3.30 7.84 31.30
C ASP A 157 -3.15 9.32 30.84
N SER A 158 -3.58 9.64 29.61
CA SER A 158 -3.47 10.99 29.05
C SER A 158 -4.80 11.48 28.46
N PRO A 159 -5.67 12.13 29.26
CA PRO A 159 -6.90 12.75 28.75
C PRO A 159 -6.64 13.76 27.62
N GLU A 160 -5.51 14.47 27.65
CA GLU A 160 -5.12 15.41 26.61
C GLU A 160 -4.90 14.69 25.25
N ASN A 161 -4.15 13.58 25.24
CA ASN A 161 -3.95 12.78 24.03
C ASN A 161 -5.29 12.21 23.51
N VAL A 162 -6.20 11.80 24.42
CA VAL A 162 -7.54 11.33 24.04
C VAL A 162 -8.32 12.45 23.33
N LEU A 163 -8.31 13.66 23.87
CA LEU A 163 -9.01 14.80 23.27
C LEU A 163 -8.41 15.16 21.89
N ARG A 164 -7.09 15.17 21.75
CA ARG A 164 -6.43 15.40 20.46
C ARG A 164 -6.74 14.32 19.45
N MET A 165 -6.79 13.05 19.87
CA MET A 165 -7.21 11.94 18.99
C MET A 165 -8.67 12.09 18.56
N ALA A 166 -9.59 12.42 19.49
CA ALA A 166 -10.99 12.65 19.17
C ALA A 166 -11.18 13.78 18.15
N GLU A 167 -10.33 14.83 18.20
CA GLU A 167 -10.38 15.92 17.22
C GLU A 167 -9.93 15.42 15.83
N TYR A 168 -8.85 14.63 15.71
CA TYR A 168 -8.46 14.03 14.43
C TYR A 168 -9.54 13.11 13.87
N GLU A 169 -10.14 12.25 14.73
CA GLU A 169 -11.25 11.37 14.35
C GLU A 169 -12.45 12.19 13.83
N ARG A 170 -12.78 13.30 14.48
CA ARG A 170 -13.85 14.21 14.08
C ARG A 170 -13.58 14.85 12.70
N VAL A 171 -12.35 15.31 12.46
CA VAL A 171 -11.93 15.94 11.18
C VAL A 171 -11.95 14.94 10.04
N LEU A 172 -11.61 13.68 10.31
CA LEU A 172 -11.59 12.62 9.30
C LEU A 172 -12.97 12.03 9.05
N SER A 173 -13.82 11.97 10.10
CA SER A 173 -15.18 11.42 9.97
C SER A 173 -16.03 12.27 9.05
N GLY A 174 -16.81 11.59 8.21
CA GLY A 174 -17.63 12.22 7.18
C GLY A 174 -16.92 12.41 5.83
N LYS A 175 -15.58 12.37 5.79
CA LYS A 175 -14.85 12.28 4.51
C LYS A 175 -15.23 11.00 3.78
N THR A 176 -15.16 11.07 2.46
CA THR A 176 -15.37 9.92 1.58
C THR A 176 -14.05 9.47 0.99
N VAL A 177 -13.88 8.15 0.91
CA VAL A 177 -12.72 7.51 0.29
C VAL A 177 -13.20 6.46 -0.70
N HIS A 178 -12.40 6.18 -1.71
CA HIS A 178 -12.67 5.08 -2.63
C HIS A 178 -12.21 3.75 -2.03
N TRP A 179 -12.94 2.67 -2.31
CA TRP A 179 -12.59 1.33 -1.85
C TRP A 179 -13.15 0.26 -2.78
N LEU A 180 -12.52 -0.91 -2.82
CA LEU A 180 -13.00 -2.06 -3.56
C LEU A 180 -13.63 -3.06 -2.59
N PRO A 181 -14.95 -3.29 -2.62
CA PRO A 181 -15.62 -4.31 -1.83
C PRO A 181 -15.07 -5.71 -2.11
N LYS A 182 -14.93 -6.56 -1.09
CA LYS A 182 -14.35 -7.90 -1.24
C LYS A 182 -15.06 -8.81 -2.25
N ASN A 183 -16.36 -8.63 -2.45
CA ASN A 183 -17.12 -9.38 -3.45
C ASN A 183 -16.81 -8.97 -4.89
N GLN A 184 -16.19 -7.80 -5.11
CA GLN A 184 -15.76 -7.31 -6.41
C GLN A 184 -14.27 -7.63 -6.72
N LEU A 185 -13.50 -8.16 -5.76
CA LEU A 185 -12.13 -8.56 -5.97
C LEU A 185 -12.09 -10.01 -6.49
N PRO A 186 -11.67 -10.28 -7.75
CA PRO A 186 -11.48 -11.64 -8.24
C PRO A 186 -10.19 -12.27 -7.66
N GLU A 187 -10.07 -13.60 -7.76
CA GLU A 187 -8.90 -14.33 -7.24
C GLU A 187 -7.58 -13.93 -7.90
N ASN A 188 -7.64 -13.63 -9.20
CA ASN A 188 -6.51 -13.19 -10.01
C ASN A 188 -6.25 -11.68 -9.93
N GLY A 189 -6.87 -10.98 -8.98
CA GLY A 189 -6.74 -9.52 -8.85
C GLY A 189 -7.45 -8.76 -9.97
N LEU A 190 -7.13 -7.49 -10.09
CA LEU A 190 -7.62 -6.60 -11.14
C LEU A 190 -6.43 -6.06 -11.93
N PRO A 191 -6.58 -5.73 -13.22
CA PRO A 191 -5.46 -5.32 -14.10
C PRO A 191 -4.66 -4.10 -13.60
N TRP A 192 -5.29 -3.28 -12.76
CA TRP A 192 -4.69 -2.07 -12.19
C TRP A 192 -4.05 -2.29 -10.82
N ILE A 193 -4.06 -3.52 -10.27
CA ILE A 193 -3.33 -3.89 -9.05
C ILE A 193 -2.06 -4.61 -9.46
N MET A 194 -0.90 -4.10 -9.07
CA MET A 194 0.41 -4.64 -9.43
C MET A 194 1.18 -5.14 -8.20
N ASP A 195 2.20 -5.98 -8.44
CA ASP A 195 3.17 -6.33 -7.41
C ASP A 195 3.77 -5.06 -6.82
N GLY A 196 3.85 -4.98 -5.49
CA GLY A 196 4.40 -3.82 -4.81
C GLY A 196 3.38 -2.76 -4.41
N ASP A 197 2.14 -2.82 -4.88
CA ASP A 197 1.08 -1.92 -4.43
C ASP A 197 0.75 -2.15 -2.95
N ILE A 198 0.48 -1.08 -2.23
CA ILE A 198 0.07 -1.13 -0.83
C ILE A 198 -1.42 -1.49 -0.77
N ILE A 199 -1.74 -2.52 -0.02
CA ILE A 199 -3.10 -3.00 0.21
C ILE A 199 -3.51 -2.66 1.64
N ALA A 200 -4.52 -1.81 1.80
CA ALA A 200 -5.14 -1.50 3.09
C ALA A 200 -6.51 -2.18 3.17
N ILE A 201 -6.67 -3.12 4.10
CA ILE A 201 -7.88 -3.95 4.25
C ILE A 201 -8.89 -3.23 5.13
N THR A 202 -10.03 -2.86 4.55
CA THR A 202 -11.13 -2.18 5.23
C THR A 202 -11.89 -3.12 6.18
N THR A 203 -12.47 -2.54 7.23
CA THR A 203 -13.19 -3.31 8.26
C THR A 203 -14.57 -2.73 8.56
N LYS A 204 -15.45 -3.59 9.09
CA LYS A 204 -16.74 -3.18 9.66
C LYS A 204 -16.72 -2.93 11.16
N LEU A 205 -15.54 -3.00 11.81
CA LEU A 205 -15.44 -2.68 13.23
C LEU A 205 -15.82 -1.21 13.45
N PRO A 206 -16.76 -0.92 14.33
CA PRO A 206 -17.21 0.45 14.53
C PRO A 206 -16.06 1.38 14.94
N GLY A 207 -15.98 2.54 14.33
CA GLY A 207 -14.97 3.54 14.63
C GLY A 207 -13.58 3.30 14.05
N LEU A 208 -13.35 2.18 13.34
CA LEU A 208 -12.08 1.85 12.71
C LEU A 208 -12.23 1.81 11.16
N ASP A 209 -11.22 2.26 10.44
CA ASP A 209 -11.21 2.27 8.98
C ASP A 209 -10.55 1.03 8.37
N ILE A 210 -9.33 0.73 8.79
CA ILE A 210 -8.47 -0.32 8.24
C ILE A 210 -8.07 -1.29 9.37
N ALA A 211 -8.23 -2.58 9.10
CA ALA A 211 -7.87 -3.63 10.06
C ALA A 211 -6.45 -4.18 9.82
N HIS A 212 -5.93 -4.07 8.61
CA HIS A 212 -4.65 -4.66 8.24
C HIS A 212 -4.08 -4.02 6.99
N VAL A 213 -2.76 -4.01 6.87
CA VAL A 213 -2.05 -3.52 5.70
C VAL A 213 -0.98 -4.53 5.25
N GLY A 214 -0.64 -4.48 3.96
CA GLY A 214 0.42 -5.28 3.36
C GLY A 214 0.73 -4.79 1.96
N ILE A 215 1.43 -5.60 1.21
CA ILE A 215 1.89 -5.31 -0.15
C ILE A 215 1.33 -6.37 -1.08
N ALA A 216 0.83 -5.98 -2.24
CA ALA A 216 0.34 -6.88 -3.27
C ALA A 216 1.48 -7.75 -3.82
N GLU A 217 1.23 -9.02 -3.99
CA GLU A 217 2.18 -9.97 -4.54
C GLU A 217 1.45 -11.03 -5.37
N TYR A 218 1.78 -11.13 -6.64
CA TYR A 218 1.19 -12.15 -7.50
C TYR A 218 1.97 -13.46 -7.41
N LYS A 219 1.26 -14.56 -7.17
CA LYS A 219 1.80 -15.92 -7.11
C LYS A 219 0.94 -16.84 -7.97
N ARG A 220 1.52 -17.39 -9.03
CA ARG A 220 0.83 -18.30 -9.97
C ARG A 220 -0.47 -17.68 -10.53
N GLY A 221 -0.44 -16.40 -10.88
CA GLY A 221 -1.56 -15.68 -11.46
C GLY A 221 -2.68 -15.30 -10.47
N LYS A 222 -2.50 -15.51 -9.16
CA LYS A 222 -3.42 -15.09 -8.11
C LYS A 222 -2.82 -13.97 -7.28
N LEU A 223 -3.66 -13.02 -6.84
CA LEU A 223 -3.25 -11.93 -5.96
C LEU A 223 -3.16 -12.45 -4.51
N HIS A 224 -1.98 -12.34 -3.93
CA HIS A 224 -1.64 -12.65 -2.54
C HIS A 224 -1.26 -11.38 -1.78
N LEU A 225 -1.01 -11.51 -0.48
CA LEU A 225 -0.56 -10.42 0.38
C LEU A 225 0.80 -10.75 0.98
N LEU A 226 1.79 -9.91 0.73
CA LEU A 226 3.05 -9.87 1.47
C LEU A 226 2.83 -8.96 2.69
N HIS A 227 2.88 -9.52 3.90
CA HIS A 227 2.51 -8.79 5.11
C HIS A 227 3.19 -9.32 6.38
N ALA A 228 3.27 -8.49 7.42
CA ALA A 228 3.60 -8.97 8.75
C ALA A 228 2.34 -9.61 9.37
N SER A 229 2.35 -10.94 9.45
CA SER A 229 1.22 -11.73 9.95
C SER A 229 1.29 -11.89 11.46
N SER A 230 0.32 -11.35 12.19
CA SER A 230 0.18 -11.56 13.63
C SER A 230 -0.10 -13.03 13.98
N THR A 231 -0.82 -13.75 13.12
CA THR A 231 -1.15 -15.17 13.31
C THR A 231 0.07 -16.07 13.13
N LEU A 232 0.91 -15.78 12.13
CA LEU A 232 2.14 -16.56 11.85
C LEU A 232 3.38 -16.03 12.58
N GLY A 233 3.26 -14.88 13.27
CA GLY A 233 4.33 -14.28 14.06
C GLY A 233 5.48 -13.72 13.24
N LYS A 234 5.32 -13.52 11.93
CA LYS A 234 6.40 -13.05 11.04
C LYS A 234 5.89 -12.47 9.73
N VAL A 235 6.78 -11.82 8.99
CA VAL A 235 6.52 -11.38 7.62
C VAL A 235 6.48 -12.58 6.69
N VAL A 236 5.41 -12.68 5.89
CA VAL A 236 5.17 -13.77 4.94
C VAL A 236 4.47 -13.26 3.68
N VAL A 237 4.58 -14.00 2.57
CA VAL A 237 3.57 -13.97 1.51
C VAL A 237 2.48 -14.96 1.90
N SER A 238 1.23 -14.54 1.91
CA SER A 238 0.09 -15.37 2.29
C SER A 238 0.04 -16.66 1.45
N ASP A 239 -0.32 -17.78 2.08
CA ASP A 239 -0.46 -19.06 1.37
C ASP A 239 -1.71 -19.12 0.49
N THR A 240 -2.76 -18.37 0.87
CA THR A 240 -4.00 -18.25 0.13
C THR A 240 -4.10 -16.89 -0.57
N SER A 241 -4.94 -16.81 -1.62
CA SER A 241 -5.20 -15.55 -2.30
C SER A 241 -5.77 -14.50 -1.36
N LEU A 242 -5.55 -13.22 -1.67
CA LEU A 242 -6.12 -12.10 -0.91
C LEU A 242 -7.65 -12.19 -0.85
N ARG A 243 -8.31 -12.56 -1.96
CA ARG A 243 -9.76 -12.80 -1.97
C ARG A 243 -10.17 -13.86 -0.94
N HIS A 244 -9.45 -14.98 -0.86
CA HIS A 244 -9.73 -16.02 0.11
C HIS A 244 -9.54 -15.52 1.55
N MET A 245 -8.47 -14.79 1.83
CA MET A 245 -8.22 -14.16 3.13
C MET A 245 -9.38 -13.23 3.53
N LEU A 246 -9.83 -12.37 2.62
CA LEU A 246 -10.95 -11.45 2.86
C LEU A 246 -12.25 -12.18 3.17
N ASN A 247 -12.53 -13.27 2.46
CA ASN A 247 -13.76 -14.05 2.65
C ASN A 247 -13.77 -14.81 3.97
N ASN A 248 -12.63 -15.31 4.42
CA ASN A 248 -12.49 -16.05 5.67
C ASN A 248 -12.56 -15.14 6.91
N ASN A 249 -12.31 -13.83 6.77
CA ASN A 249 -12.44 -12.90 7.87
C ASN A 249 -13.80 -12.16 7.77
N LYS A 250 -14.65 -12.39 8.80
CA LYS A 250 -16.00 -11.81 8.84
C LYS A 250 -16.01 -10.30 9.03
N SER A 251 -14.97 -9.72 9.64
CA SER A 251 -14.88 -8.27 9.87
C SER A 251 -14.29 -7.51 8.67
N TRP A 252 -13.58 -8.16 7.79
CA TRP A 252 -12.98 -7.54 6.62
C TRP A 252 -14.00 -7.33 5.50
N THR A 253 -14.01 -6.13 4.92
CA THR A 253 -15.08 -5.71 4.00
C THR A 253 -14.59 -5.51 2.57
N GLY A 254 -13.32 -5.15 2.38
CA GLY A 254 -12.72 -4.88 1.08
C GLY A 254 -11.30 -4.35 1.21
N ILE A 255 -10.84 -3.61 0.22
CA ILE A 255 -9.49 -3.05 0.18
C ILE A 255 -9.47 -1.62 -0.34
N ARG A 256 -8.44 -0.86 0.05
CA ARG A 256 -7.93 0.30 -0.66
C ARG A 256 -6.55 -0.04 -1.20
N VAL A 257 -6.19 0.52 -2.35
CA VAL A 257 -4.92 0.24 -3.02
C VAL A 257 -4.20 1.56 -3.27
N CYS A 258 -2.95 1.61 -2.85
CA CYS A 258 -2.09 2.77 -3.06
C CYS A 258 -0.79 2.34 -3.73
N LEU A 259 -0.30 3.19 -4.61
CA LEU A 259 0.98 3.03 -5.29
C LEU A 259 1.98 4.05 -4.75
N LEU A 260 3.25 3.69 -4.63
CA LEU A 260 4.34 4.63 -4.43
C LEU A 260 4.38 5.60 -5.62
N TYR A 261 4.13 6.88 -5.33
CA TYR A 261 4.24 7.93 -6.33
C TYR A 261 5.71 8.25 -6.60
N THR A 262 6.12 8.08 -7.85
CA THR A 262 7.39 8.59 -8.35
C THR A 262 7.08 9.69 -9.34
N SER A 263 7.46 10.93 -8.99
CA SER A 263 7.32 12.04 -9.92
C SER A 263 7.93 11.68 -11.29
N PRO A 264 7.25 11.94 -12.41
CA PRO A 264 7.84 11.72 -13.74
C PRO A 264 9.19 12.44 -13.80
N SER A 265 10.21 11.75 -14.32
CA SER A 265 11.54 12.36 -14.43
C SER A 265 11.44 13.62 -15.30
N PRO A 266 12.34 14.61 -15.17
CA PRO A 266 12.38 15.77 -16.05
C PRO A 266 12.41 15.40 -17.54
N ARG A 267 12.91 14.21 -17.88
CA ARG A 267 12.92 13.67 -19.26
C ARG A 267 11.53 13.24 -19.75
N ASP A 268 10.64 12.83 -18.87
CA ASP A 268 9.29 12.38 -19.21
C ASP A 268 8.35 13.56 -19.43
N ARG A 269 8.64 14.72 -18.81
CA ARG A 269 7.90 15.99 -19.00
C ARG A 269 8.21 16.70 -20.33
N GLN A 270 9.26 16.30 -21.05
CA GLN A 270 9.62 16.88 -22.34
C GLN A 270 8.99 16.16 -23.54
N LYS A 271 8.22 15.10 -23.30
CA LYS A 271 7.56 14.28 -24.35
C LYS A 271 6.04 14.41 -24.39
N SER A 272 5.45 15.28 -23.57
CA SER A 272 4.02 15.59 -23.59
C SER A 272 3.71 16.88 -24.35
#